data_53fbda5890cd3b073aaceca93240ab32
#
_entry.id   53fbda5890cd3b073aaceca93240ab32
#
_cell.length_a   1.000
_cell.length_b   1.000
_cell.length_c   1.000
_cell.angle_alpha   90.00
_cell.angle_beta   90.00
_cell.angle_gamma   90.00
#
_symmetry.space_group_name_H-M   'P 1'
#
loop_
_entity.id
_entity.type
_entity.pdbx_description
1 polymer ?
#
loop_
_entity_poly.entity_id
_entity_poly.type
_entity_poly.pdbx_seq_one_letter_code
_entity_poly.pdbx_strand_id
1 'polypeptide(L)'
;MTKEQISQYDSQNMYDILVNFPKQIKDAIKIGEKSPTFNNPLTSKNFVVLVMGGSAIGGDLVKSYVSTLPDCKDVYMFINRNYTIDFPITEDTNIIVSSYSGNTEETLAAYQEAK
;
A
#
# COMPACT_ATOMS: atom_id res chain seq x y z
N MET A 1 -17.43 -6.08 -28.23
CA MET A 1 -16.41 -5.06 -28.56
C MET A 1 -15.09 -5.77 -28.75
N THR A 2 -14.44 -5.62 -29.90
CA THR A 2 -13.14 -6.27 -30.17
C THR A 2 -11.99 -5.40 -29.65
N LYS A 3 -10.77 -5.98 -29.54
CA LYS A 3 -9.58 -5.23 -29.10
C LYS A 3 -9.29 -4.05 -30.05
N GLU A 4 -9.50 -4.22 -31.34
CA GLU A 4 -9.32 -3.19 -32.35
C GLU A 4 -10.32 -2.02 -32.16
N GLN A 5 -11.55 -2.32 -31.77
CA GLN A 5 -12.55 -1.29 -31.45
C GLN A 5 -12.19 -0.54 -30.17
N ILE A 6 -11.64 -1.23 -29.17
CA ILE A 6 -11.19 -0.60 -27.91
C ILE A 6 -10.01 0.33 -28.19
N SER A 7 -9.01 -0.12 -28.97
CA SER A 7 -7.78 0.65 -29.22
C SER A 7 -8.03 2.01 -29.91
N GLN A 8 -9.14 2.18 -30.60
CA GLN A 8 -9.53 3.47 -31.20
C GLN A 8 -9.82 4.56 -30.15
N TYR A 9 -10.20 4.17 -28.95
CA TYR A 9 -10.58 5.09 -27.85
C TYR A 9 -9.61 5.02 -26.66
N ASP A 10 -8.77 3.99 -26.61
CA ASP A 10 -7.85 3.71 -25.51
C ASP A 10 -6.43 4.26 -25.78
N SER A 11 -6.34 5.59 -25.82
CA SER A 11 -5.07 6.30 -26.08
C SER A 11 -3.99 6.05 -25.01
N GLN A 12 -4.38 5.61 -23.80
CA GLN A 12 -3.50 5.33 -22.66
C GLN A 12 -3.20 3.84 -22.50
N ASN A 13 -3.66 3.02 -23.42
CA ASN A 13 -3.48 1.57 -23.42
C ASN A 13 -3.95 0.88 -22.12
N MET A 14 -5.04 1.39 -21.53
CA MET A 14 -5.62 0.89 -20.28
C MET A 14 -6.07 -0.57 -20.40
N TYR A 15 -6.57 -0.97 -21.57
CA TYR A 15 -6.97 -2.36 -21.82
C TYR A 15 -5.81 -3.34 -21.57
N ASP A 16 -4.64 -3.09 -22.14
CA ASP A 16 -3.50 -3.98 -21.96
C ASP A 16 -2.96 -3.94 -20.53
N ILE A 17 -3.05 -2.79 -19.84
CA ILE A 17 -2.72 -2.68 -18.40
C ILE A 17 -3.63 -3.61 -17.58
N LEU A 18 -4.94 -3.59 -17.83
CA LEU A 18 -5.89 -4.44 -17.12
C LEU A 18 -5.71 -5.92 -17.43
N VAL A 19 -5.49 -6.28 -18.68
CA VAL A 19 -5.22 -7.67 -19.10
C VAL A 19 -3.93 -8.20 -18.44
N ASN A 20 -2.92 -7.36 -18.26
CA ASN A 20 -1.66 -7.72 -17.62
C ASN A 20 -1.68 -7.66 -16.08
N PHE A 21 -2.79 -7.28 -15.46
CA PHE A 21 -2.90 -7.17 -14.00
C PHE A 21 -2.52 -8.46 -13.25
N PRO A 22 -2.92 -9.68 -13.69
CA PRO A 22 -2.48 -10.92 -13.05
C PRO A 22 -0.97 -11.12 -13.06
N LYS A 23 -0.27 -10.62 -14.10
CA LYS A 23 1.19 -10.66 -14.16
C LYS A 23 1.80 -9.68 -13.16
N GLN A 24 1.23 -8.48 -13.04
CA GLN A 24 1.69 -7.49 -12.05
C GLN A 24 1.60 -8.04 -10.61
N ILE A 25 0.52 -8.76 -10.27
CA ILE A 25 0.38 -9.41 -8.96
C ILE A 25 1.51 -10.43 -8.73
N LYS A 26 1.79 -11.28 -9.72
CA LYS A 26 2.89 -12.28 -9.63
C LYS A 26 4.25 -11.61 -9.46
N ASP A 27 4.48 -10.51 -10.15
CA ASP A 27 5.75 -9.78 -10.05
C ASP A 27 5.87 -9.07 -8.70
N ALA A 28 4.76 -8.52 -8.16
CA ALA A 28 4.72 -7.93 -6.82
C ALA A 28 5.03 -8.96 -5.71
N ILE A 29 4.51 -10.19 -5.81
CA ILE A 29 4.84 -11.28 -4.89
C ILE A 29 6.35 -11.54 -4.89
N LYS A 30 6.96 -11.67 -6.07
CA LYS A 30 8.42 -11.88 -6.18
C LYS A 30 9.25 -10.73 -5.60
N ILE A 31 8.76 -9.50 -5.73
CA ILE A 31 9.41 -8.32 -5.13
C ILE A 31 9.34 -8.43 -3.60
N GLY A 32 8.16 -8.77 -3.07
CA GLY A 32 7.97 -8.98 -1.63
C GLY A 32 8.88 -10.06 -1.07
N GLU A 33 8.94 -11.23 -1.72
CA GLU A 33 9.80 -12.36 -1.32
C GLU A 33 11.30 -12.01 -1.28
N LYS A 34 11.74 -11.08 -2.14
CA LYS A 34 13.13 -10.61 -2.18
C LYS A 34 13.41 -9.44 -1.23
N SER A 35 12.39 -8.91 -0.58
CA SER A 35 12.56 -7.80 0.34
C SER A 35 13.36 -8.23 1.58
N PRO A 36 14.31 -7.41 2.05
CA PRO A 36 15.02 -7.68 3.31
C PRO A 36 14.10 -7.86 4.52
N THR A 37 12.95 -7.17 4.52
CA THR A 37 11.95 -7.28 5.59
C THR A 37 11.24 -8.63 5.62
N PHE A 38 11.20 -9.36 4.51
CA PHE A 38 10.61 -10.70 4.46
C PHE A 38 11.36 -11.71 5.34
N ASN A 39 12.69 -11.60 5.40
CA ASN A 39 13.55 -12.47 6.19
C ASN A 39 13.88 -11.90 7.59
N ASN A 40 13.36 -10.73 7.92
CA ASN A 40 13.61 -10.03 9.16
C ASN A 40 12.27 -9.59 9.77
N PRO A 41 11.56 -10.52 10.43
CA PRO A 41 10.20 -10.25 10.90
C PRO A 41 10.18 -9.09 11.87
N LEU A 42 9.27 -8.16 11.65
CA LEU A 42 9.01 -7.05 12.55
C LEU A 42 8.41 -7.59 13.86
N THR A 43 8.95 -7.19 14.97
CA THR A 43 8.46 -7.59 16.31
C THR A 43 7.25 -6.76 16.75
N SER A 44 7.14 -5.54 16.24
CA SER A 44 6.02 -4.66 16.55
C SER A 44 4.74 -5.14 15.89
N LYS A 45 3.63 -4.91 16.57
CA LYS A 45 2.28 -5.23 16.13
C LYS A 45 1.46 -3.99 15.72
N ASN A 46 2.04 -2.80 15.86
CA ASN A 46 1.42 -1.53 15.54
C ASN A 46 1.99 -0.97 14.23
N PHE A 47 1.11 -0.72 13.28
CA PHE A 47 1.47 -0.21 11.95
C PHE A 47 0.64 1.01 11.61
N VAL A 48 1.29 2.08 11.18
CA VAL A 48 0.66 3.25 10.58
C VAL A 48 1.11 3.37 9.14
N VAL A 49 0.18 3.38 8.21
CA VAL A 49 0.44 3.56 6.78
C VAL A 49 0.07 4.98 6.38
N LEU A 50 1.08 5.77 6.06
CA LEU A 50 0.91 7.15 5.59
C LEU A 50 0.74 7.12 4.07
N VAL A 51 -0.46 7.46 3.60
CA VAL A 51 -0.82 7.23 2.20
C VAL A 51 -2.01 8.10 1.80
N MET A 52 -2.16 8.39 0.49
CA MET A 52 -3.27 9.21 -0.01
C MET A 52 -3.86 8.64 -1.30
N GLY A 53 -5.13 8.97 -1.54
CA GLY A 53 -5.82 8.66 -2.80
C GLY A 53 -5.82 7.17 -3.15
N GLY A 54 -5.57 6.86 -4.42
CA GLY A 54 -5.56 5.49 -4.94
C GLY A 54 -4.48 4.60 -4.32
N SER A 55 -3.36 5.16 -3.86
CA SER A 55 -2.32 4.39 -3.17
C SER A 55 -2.79 3.81 -1.83
N ALA A 56 -3.82 4.41 -1.21
CA ALA A 56 -4.35 3.96 0.07
C ALA A 56 -5.06 2.61 0.00
N ILE A 57 -5.59 2.23 -1.16
CA ILE A 57 -6.31 0.96 -1.32
C ILE A 57 -5.41 -0.25 -1.01
N GLY A 58 -4.12 -0.16 -1.31
CA GLY A 58 -3.15 -1.20 -0.96
C GLY A 58 -3.08 -1.44 0.54
N GLY A 59 -3.06 -0.37 1.34
CA GLY A 59 -3.10 -0.44 2.80
C GLY A 59 -4.40 -1.06 3.32
N ASP A 60 -5.55 -0.66 2.77
CA ASP A 60 -6.85 -1.21 3.16
C ASP A 60 -6.95 -2.72 2.86
N LEU A 61 -6.47 -3.15 1.69
CA LEU A 61 -6.46 -4.55 1.31
C LEU A 61 -5.59 -5.38 2.26
N VAL A 62 -4.40 -4.92 2.57
CA VAL A 62 -3.50 -5.58 3.53
C VAL A 62 -4.13 -5.62 4.92
N LYS A 63 -4.67 -4.51 5.41
CA LYS A 63 -5.38 -4.45 6.70
C LYS A 63 -6.53 -5.45 6.75
N SER A 64 -7.35 -5.49 5.71
CA SER A 64 -8.47 -6.44 5.59
C SER A 64 -7.99 -7.88 5.61
N TYR A 65 -6.94 -8.20 4.85
CA TYR A 65 -6.37 -9.54 4.81
C TYR A 65 -5.78 -9.95 6.16
N VAL A 66 -4.94 -9.12 6.77
CA VAL A 66 -4.30 -9.38 8.07
C VAL A 66 -5.36 -9.64 9.16
N SER A 67 -6.49 -8.92 9.14
CA SER A 67 -7.57 -9.12 10.10
C SER A 67 -8.24 -10.49 10.02
N THR A 68 -8.07 -11.22 8.91
CA THR A 68 -8.61 -12.59 8.74
C THR A 68 -7.68 -13.67 9.27
N LEU A 69 -6.41 -13.33 9.52
CA LEU A 69 -5.40 -14.30 9.96
C LEU A 69 -5.51 -14.57 11.48
N PRO A 70 -5.67 -15.84 11.90
CA PRO A 70 -5.80 -16.16 13.32
C PRO A 70 -4.63 -15.70 14.20
N ASP A 71 -3.41 -15.74 13.64
CA ASP A 71 -2.17 -15.41 14.33
C ASP A 71 -1.87 -13.90 14.34
N CYS A 72 -2.70 -13.08 13.69
CA CYS A 72 -2.53 -11.64 13.58
C CYS A 72 -3.63 -10.85 14.30
N LYS A 73 -4.36 -11.45 15.24
CA LYS A 73 -5.47 -10.81 15.96
C LYS A 73 -5.05 -9.59 16.79
N ASP A 74 -3.81 -9.52 17.16
CA ASP A 74 -3.20 -8.46 17.94
C ASP A 74 -2.33 -7.50 17.08
N VAL A 75 -2.45 -7.61 15.76
CA VAL A 75 -1.84 -6.66 14.82
C VAL A 75 -2.82 -5.52 14.54
N TYR A 76 -2.40 -4.30 14.85
CA TYR A 76 -3.16 -3.09 14.65
C TYR A 76 -2.58 -2.32 13.46
N MET A 77 -3.41 -2.05 12.46
CA MET A 77 -3.02 -1.31 11.27
C MET A 77 -3.93 -0.11 11.08
N PHE A 78 -3.36 1.08 11.10
CA PHE A 78 -4.03 2.34 10.85
C PHE A 78 -3.62 2.91 9.50
N ILE A 79 -4.60 3.30 8.68
CA ILE A 79 -4.37 3.88 7.35
C ILE A 79 -4.63 5.38 7.46
N ASN A 80 -3.57 6.17 7.50
CA ASN A 80 -3.63 7.62 7.59
C ASN A 80 -3.74 8.24 6.19
N ARG A 81 -4.80 9.04 5.99
CA ARG A 81 -5.08 9.78 4.76
C ARG A 81 -5.12 11.29 4.97
N ASN A 82 -4.53 11.75 6.05
CA ASN A 82 -4.53 13.14 6.46
C ASN A 82 -3.12 13.71 6.48
N TYR A 83 -3.03 15.03 6.55
CA TYR A 83 -1.77 15.77 6.78
C TYR A 83 -1.16 15.49 8.14
N THR A 84 -2.00 15.22 9.15
CA THR A 84 -1.63 14.90 10.53
C THR A 84 -1.91 13.44 10.84
N ILE A 85 -1.27 12.92 11.86
CA ILE A 85 -1.44 11.53 12.27
C ILE A 85 -2.36 11.47 13.48
N ASP A 86 -3.61 11.07 13.27
CA ASP A 86 -4.64 10.94 14.30
C ASP A 86 -4.56 9.60 15.05
N PHE A 87 -3.37 9.05 15.18
CA PHE A 87 -3.11 7.78 15.87
C PHE A 87 -1.91 7.92 16.80
N PRO A 88 -1.95 7.37 18.01
CA PRO A 88 -0.81 7.43 18.92
C PRO A 88 0.38 6.67 18.36
N ILE A 89 1.47 7.39 18.12
CA ILE A 89 2.75 6.81 17.70
C ILE A 89 3.61 6.59 18.94
N THR A 90 4.21 5.42 19.03
CA THR A 90 5.18 5.05 20.06
C THR A 90 6.44 4.48 19.40
N GLU A 91 7.48 4.27 20.17
CA GLU A 91 8.72 3.63 19.68
C GLU A 91 8.49 2.23 19.07
N ASP A 92 7.39 1.56 19.46
CA ASP A 92 6.97 0.27 18.92
C ASP A 92 6.07 0.39 17.68
N THR A 93 5.87 1.59 17.13
CA THR A 93 5.03 1.79 15.96
C THR A 93 5.85 1.75 14.68
N ASN A 94 5.51 0.84 13.76
CA ASN A 94 6.10 0.83 12.42
C ASN A 94 5.36 1.83 11.52
N ILE A 95 6.11 2.74 10.92
CA ILE A 95 5.58 3.71 9.95
C ILE A 95 5.91 3.23 8.54
N ILE A 96 4.88 3.05 7.72
CA ILE A 96 5.00 2.72 6.31
C ILE A 96 4.54 3.92 5.49
N VAL A 97 5.43 4.48 4.71
CA VAL A 97 5.12 5.62 3.84
C VAL A 97 4.96 5.13 2.41
N SER A 98 3.79 5.36 1.82
CA SER A 98 3.48 4.88 0.47
C SER A 98 2.95 6.01 -0.41
N SER A 99 3.72 6.37 -1.45
CA SER A 99 3.32 7.35 -2.45
C SER A 99 3.88 6.94 -3.80
N TYR A 100 3.00 6.78 -4.80
CA TYR A 100 3.43 6.47 -6.17
C TYR A 100 4.23 7.62 -6.79
N SER A 101 3.76 8.86 -6.60
CA SER A 101 4.45 10.05 -7.13
C SER A 101 5.69 10.45 -6.31
N GLY A 102 5.76 10.01 -5.05
CA GLY A 102 6.78 10.45 -4.10
C GLY A 102 6.64 11.90 -3.64
N ASN A 103 5.60 12.62 -4.11
CA ASN A 103 5.43 14.06 -3.90
C ASN A 103 3.99 14.43 -3.47
N THR A 104 3.29 13.53 -2.80
CA THR A 104 1.95 13.79 -2.26
C THR A 104 2.08 14.61 -0.98
N GLU A 105 1.54 15.82 -0.95
CA GLU A 105 1.71 16.77 0.16
C GLU A 105 1.29 16.19 1.50
N GLU A 106 0.12 15.58 1.56
CA GLU A 106 -0.42 14.98 2.79
C GLU A 106 0.50 13.87 3.32
N THR A 107 0.98 13.02 2.41
CA THR A 107 1.89 11.92 2.78
C THR A 107 3.24 12.45 3.28
N LEU A 108 3.76 13.50 2.66
CA LEU A 108 5.01 14.14 3.08
C LEU A 108 4.86 14.87 4.41
N ALA A 109 3.74 15.59 4.63
CA ALA A 109 3.46 16.27 5.88
C ALA A 109 3.36 15.28 7.05
N ALA A 110 2.55 14.22 6.90
CA ALA A 110 2.42 13.16 7.89
C ALA A 110 3.76 12.44 8.16
N TYR A 111 4.58 12.25 7.11
CA TYR A 111 5.93 11.69 7.29
C TYR A 111 6.86 12.59 8.10
N GLN A 112 6.78 13.91 7.93
CA GLN A 112 7.57 14.85 8.75
C GLN A 112 7.13 14.85 10.21
N GLU A 113 5.83 14.70 10.47
CA GLU A 113 5.28 14.57 11.83
C GLU A 113 5.73 13.25 12.50
N ALA A 114 5.88 12.18 11.72
CA ALA A 114 6.26 10.85 12.21
C ALA A 114 7.75 10.71 12.57
N LYS A 115 8.59 11.69 12.25
CA LYS A 115 10.04 11.70 12.55
C LYS A 115 10.32 12.16 13.95
#